data_8224d4bc04dd53f68da69dfde2cd7256
#
_entry.id   8224d4bc04dd53f68da69dfde2cd7256
#
_cell.length_a   1.000
_cell.length_b   1.000
_cell.length_c   1.000
_cell.angle_alpha   90.00
_cell.angle_beta   90.00
_cell.angle_gamma   90.00
#
_symmetry.space_group_name_H-M   'P 1'
#
loop_
_entity.id
_entity.type
_entity.pdbx_description
1 polymer ?
#
loop_
_entity_poly.entity_id
_entity_poly.type
_entity_poly.pdbx_seq_one_letter_code
_entity_poly.pdbx_strand_id
1 'polypeptide(L)'
;LIKSPPASGKSRALMFIALDKLANQGIKQAIVVVPEKSIGASFNDEPLSKFGFWADWQVAPKWNLCNSPGTDGGKVKSVTAFLESSDQILVCTHATFRFAVEKIGVEAFDDRLIAVDEFHHVSASEDSILGKQLNDCIARDRVHVVAMTGSYFRGDAVPILVPENEAKF
;
A
#
# COMPACT_ATOMS: atom_id res chain seq x y z
N LEU A 1 -6.02 9.25 5.32
CA LEU A 1 -4.78 9.21 6.11
C LEU A 1 -5.05 8.73 7.52
N ILE A 2 -4.31 7.71 7.96
CA ILE A 2 -4.39 7.19 9.34
C ILE A 2 -3.12 7.62 10.07
N LYS A 3 -3.27 8.50 11.05
CA LYS A 3 -2.19 8.92 11.94
C LYS A 3 -2.40 8.28 13.32
N SER A 4 -1.45 7.45 13.75
CA SER A 4 -1.53 6.77 15.03
C SER A 4 -0.14 6.37 15.51
N PRO A 5 0.16 6.39 16.81
CA PRO A 5 1.48 6.08 17.33
C PRO A 5 1.93 4.65 16.96
N PRO A 6 3.23 4.35 17.04
CA PRO A 6 3.74 2.98 16.91
C PRO A 6 3.02 2.02 17.85
N ALA A 7 2.89 0.76 17.44
CA ALA A 7 2.20 -0.31 18.18
C ALA A 7 0.70 -0.08 18.52
N SER A 8 0.05 0.88 17.89
CA SER A 8 -1.38 1.20 18.09
C SER A 8 -2.36 0.31 17.32
N GLY A 9 -1.87 -0.71 16.61
CA GLY A 9 -2.71 -1.57 15.78
C GLY A 9 -2.97 -1.07 14.36
N LYS A 10 -2.17 -0.14 13.85
CA LYS A 10 -2.30 0.42 12.49
C LYS A 10 -2.43 -0.64 11.40
N SER A 11 -1.57 -1.68 11.44
CA SER A 11 -1.60 -2.74 10.43
C SER A 11 -2.94 -3.47 10.40
N ARG A 12 -3.53 -3.78 11.57
CA ARG A 12 -4.87 -4.38 11.65
C ARG A 12 -5.96 -3.43 11.15
N ALA A 13 -5.88 -2.15 11.49
CA ALA A 13 -6.82 -1.13 10.99
C ALA A 13 -6.77 -1.07 9.44
N LEU A 14 -5.58 -1.13 8.85
CA LEU A 14 -5.42 -1.19 7.40
C LEU A 14 -6.03 -2.46 6.82
N MET A 15 -5.79 -3.62 7.43
CA MET A 15 -6.38 -4.89 6.99
C MET A 15 -7.90 -4.82 6.98
N PHE A 16 -8.53 -4.27 8.05
CA PHE A 16 -9.98 -4.06 8.11
C PHE A 16 -10.49 -3.19 6.97
N ILE A 17 -9.84 -2.06 6.73
CA ILE A 17 -10.22 -1.14 5.65
C ILE A 17 -10.07 -1.82 4.29
N ALA A 18 -8.97 -2.55 4.07
CA ALA A 18 -8.74 -3.25 2.82
C ALA A 18 -9.81 -4.32 2.54
N LEU A 19 -10.14 -5.14 3.53
CA LEU A 19 -11.19 -6.16 3.42
C LEU A 19 -12.56 -5.55 3.17
N ASP A 20 -12.91 -4.45 3.85
CA ASP A 20 -14.17 -3.74 3.61
C ASP A 20 -14.24 -3.19 2.18
N LYS A 21 -13.16 -2.57 1.69
CA LYS A 21 -13.12 -2.05 0.32
C LYS A 21 -13.23 -3.16 -0.73
N LEU A 22 -12.56 -4.28 -0.52
CA LEU A 22 -12.66 -5.45 -1.41
C LEU A 22 -14.08 -6.03 -1.45
N ALA A 23 -14.75 -6.10 -0.30
CA ALA A 23 -16.08 -6.70 -0.21
C ALA A 23 -17.23 -5.76 -0.64
N ASN A 24 -17.13 -4.46 -0.32
CA ASN A 24 -18.27 -3.55 -0.36
C ASN A 24 -18.12 -2.36 -1.31
N GLN A 25 -16.91 -2.09 -1.82
CA GLN A 25 -16.64 -0.86 -2.58
C GLN A 25 -16.14 -1.10 -4.02
N GLY A 26 -16.30 -2.31 -4.55
CA GLY A 26 -15.95 -2.64 -5.93
C GLY A 26 -14.45 -2.64 -6.24
N ILE A 27 -13.60 -2.61 -5.22
CA ILE A 27 -12.15 -2.70 -5.38
C ILE A 27 -11.77 -4.13 -5.76
N LYS A 28 -10.97 -4.29 -6.79
CA LYS A 28 -10.57 -5.60 -7.30
C LYS A 28 -9.48 -6.25 -6.46
N GLN A 29 -8.48 -5.47 -6.05
CA GLN A 29 -7.27 -5.94 -5.38
C GLN A 29 -6.75 -4.87 -4.42
N ALA A 30 -6.10 -5.30 -3.34
CA ALA A 30 -5.41 -4.46 -2.37
C ALA A 30 -3.89 -4.72 -2.43
N ILE A 31 -3.11 -3.66 -2.56
CA ILE A 31 -1.65 -3.70 -2.59
C ILE A 31 -1.13 -2.97 -1.35
N VAL A 32 -0.53 -3.72 -0.43
CA VAL A 32 0.12 -3.17 0.76
C VAL A 32 1.57 -2.86 0.44
N VAL A 33 1.94 -1.62 0.65
CA VAL A 33 3.26 -1.08 0.31
C VAL A 33 3.99 -0.68 1.59
N VAL A 34 5.04 -1.40 1.95
CA VAL A 34 5.80 -1.21 3.20
C VAL A 34 7.19 -0.64 2.92
N PRO A 35 7.82 0.10 3.87
CA PRO A 35 9.12 0.71 3.62
C PRO A 35 10.23 -0.33 3.39
N GLU A 36 10.19 -1.44 4.12
CA GLU A 36 11.22 -2.48 4.05
C GLU A 36 10.66 -3.90 4.25
N LYS A 37 11.45 -4.90 3.89
CA LYS A 37 11.04 -6.31 3.92
C LYS A 37 10.67 -6.81 5.32
N SER A 38 11.36 -6.35 6.35
CA SER A 38 11.11 -6.75 7.75
C SER A 38 9.68 -6.41 8.21
N ILE A 39 9.11 -5.32 7.73
CA ILE A 39 7.74 -4.90 8.05
C ILE A 39 6.70 -5.72 7.29
N GLY A 40 7.06 -6.29 6.14
CA GLY A 40 6.16 -7.15 5.36
C GLY A 40 5.62 -8.36 6.14
N ALA A 41 6.35 -8.84 7.15
CA ALA A 41 5.89 -9.91 8.03
C ALA A 41 4.67 -9.51 8.89
N SER A 42 4.48 -8.23 9.18
CA SER A 42 3.30 -7.71 9.89
C SER A 42 2.00 -7.83 9.09
N PHE A 43 2.11 -8.13 7.80
CA PHE A 43 0.98 -8.30 6.89
C PHE A 43 0.86 -9.74 6.38
N ASN A 44 1.41 -10.72 7.10
CA ASN A 44 1.08 -12.13 6.91
C ASN A 44 -0.35 -12.41 7.40
N ASP A 45 -0.79 -13.66 7.27
CA ASP A 45 -2.12 -14.08 7.71
C ASP A 45 -2.42 -13.64 9.14
N GLU A 46 -3.59 -13.05 9.34
CA GLU A 46 -4.06 -12.56 10.63
C GLU A 46 -5.50 -13.02 10.87
N PRO A 47 -5.80 -13.76 11.95
CA PRO A 47 -7.14 -14.27 12.24
C PRO A 47 -8.00 -13.16 12.85
N LEU A 48 -8.42 -12.20 12.06
CA LEU A 48 -9.18 -11.03 12.50
C LEU A 48 -10.56 -11.38 13.04
N SER A 49 -11.15 -12.51 12.60
CA SER A 49 -12.42 -13.03 13.11
C SER A 49 -12.38 -13.32 14.61
N LYS A 50 -11.21 -13.67 15.16
CA LYS A 50 -11.02 -13.83 16.61
C LYS A 50 -11.22 -12.52 17.40
N PHE A 51 -11.15 -11.40 16.72
CA PHE A 51 -11.33 -10.05 17.28
C PHE A 51 -12.70 -9.45 16.91
N GLY A 52 -13.63 -10.28 16.43
CA GLY A 52 -14.98 -9.87 16.09
C GLY A 52 -15.14 -9.27 14.68
N PHE A 53 -14.14 -9.39 13.83
CA PHE A 53 -14.26 -8.98 12.44
C PHE A 53 -14.91 -10.10 11.60
N TRP A 54 -15.56 -9.75 10.49
CA TRP A 54 -16.34 -10.67 9.67
C TRP A 54 -15.51 -11.58 8.74
N ALA A 55 -14.23 -11.27 8.55
CA ALA A 55 -13.31 -12.04 7.71
C ALA A 55 -11.88 -12.02 8.27
N ASP A 56 -11.10 -13.02 7.91
CA ASP A 56 -9.68 -13.09 8.21
C ASP A 56 -8.86 -12.46 7.08
N TRP A 57 -7.71 -11.88 7.45
CA TRP A 57 -6.72 -11.43 6.48
C TRP A 57 -5.86 -12.60 6.04
N GLN A 58 -5.83 -12.88 4.74
CA GLN A 58 -5.08 -14.00 4.17
C GLN A 58 -4.28 -13.55 2.95
N VAL A 59 -2.98 -13.79 2.97
CA VAL A 59 -2.07 -13.45 1.88
C VAL A 59 -1.42 -14.71 1.34
N ALA A 60 -1.68 -15.07 0.10
CA ALA A 60 -1.01 -16.22 -0.51
C ALA A 60 0.52 -16.00 -0.47
N PRO A 61 1.32 -16.98 -0.02
CA PRO A 61 2.77 -16.81 0.17
C PRO A 61 3.51 -16.26 -1.03
N LYS A 62 3.09 -16.61 -2.24
CA LYS A 62 3.64 -16.09 -3.51
C LYS A 62 3.44 -14.58 -3.70
N TRP A 63 2.46 -13.98 -2.99
CA TRP A 63 2.11 -12.56 -3.09
C TRP A 63 2.63 -11.72 -1.93
N ASN A 64 3.29 -12.30 -0.93
CA ASN A 64 4.11 -11.53 -0.01
C ASN A 64 5.54 -11.43 -0.56
N LEU A 65 5.78 -10.44 -1.41
CA LEU A 65 7.07 -10.24 -2.09
C LEU A 65 8.18 -9.78 -1.13
N CYS A 66 7.85 -9.45 0.11
CA CYS A 66 8.84 -9.16 1.15
C CYS A 66 9.57 -10.43 1.60
N ASN A 67 8.88 -11.56 1.61
CA ASN A 67 9.42 -12.85 2.03
C ASN A 67 10.08 -13.61 0.86
N SER A 68 9.86 -13.18 -0.38
CA SER A 68 10.39 -13.88 -1.55
C SER A 68 11.85 -13.52 -1.82
N PRO A 69 12.74 -14.51 -2.01
CA PRO A 69 14.07 -14.24 -2.56
C PRO A 69 13.93 -13.76 -4.03
N GLY A 70 14.72 -12.80 -4.43
CA GLY A 70 14.76 -12.36 -5.83
C GLY A 70 15.20 -10.92 -6.00
N THR A 71 15.58 -10.60 -7.24
CA THR A 71 15.93 -9.26 -7.68
C THR A 71 14.68 -8.39 -7.87
N ASP A 72 14.83 -7.07 -7.87
CA ASP A 72 13.73 -6.14 -8.09
C ASP A 72 13.01 -6.35 -9.44
N GLY A 73 13.76 -6.70 -10.49
CA GLY A 73 13.16 -7.01 -11.79
C GLY A 73 12.27 -8.27 -11.79
N GLY A 74 12.59 -9.28 -10.99
CA GLY A 74 11.72 -10.45 -10.77
C GLY A 74 10.46 -10.08 -10.02
N LYS A 75 10.56 -9.21 -9.01
CA LYS A 75 9.41 -8.74 -8.23
C LYS A 75 8.45 -7.88 -9.03
N VAL A 76 8.93 -7.06 -9.96
CA VAL A 76 8.06 -6.30 -10.88
C VAL A 76 7.23 -7.25 -11.76
N LYS A 77 7.83 -8.34 -12.26
CA LYS A 77 7.06 -9.38 -12.98
C LYS A 77 5.99 -10.02 -12.09
N SER A 78 6.30 -10.23 -10.81
CA SER A 78 5.32 -10.76 -9.85
C SER A 78 4.18 -9.77 -9.61
N VAL A 79 4.44 -8.46 -9.55
CA VAL A 79 3.39 -7.45 -9.47
C VAL A 79 2.48 -7.52 -10.71
N THR A 80 3.05 -7.57 -11.92
CA THR A 80 2.28 -7.70 -13.16
C THR A 80 1.39 -8.95 -13.12
N ALA A 81 1.97 -10.11 -12.77
CA ALA A 81 1.23 -11.36 -12.68
C ALA A 81 0.11 -11.32 -11.62
N PHE A 82 0.34 -10.61 -10.49
CA PHE A 82 -0.70 -10.38 -9.49
C PHE A 82 -1.86 -9.56 -10.05
N LEU A 83 -1.58 -8.46 -10.74
CA LEU A 83 -2.61 -7.59 -11.33
C LEU A 83 -3.51 -8.33 -12.33
N GLU A 84 -2.99 -9.37 -12.99
CA GLU A 84 -3.71 -10.24 -13.93
C GLU A 84 -4.42 -11.42 -13.24
N SER A 85 -4.13 -11.68 -11.97
CA SER A 85 -4.70 -12.80 -11.21
C SER A 85 -6.05 -12.46 -10.58
N SER A 86 -6.75 -13.49 -10.07
CA SER A 86 -7.94 -13.35 -9.24
C SER A 86 -7.63 -13.21 -7.74
N ASP A 87 -6.35 -13.30 -7.34
CA ASP A 87 -5.93 -13.14 -5.96
C ASP A 87 -6.08 -11.67 -5.54
N GLN A 88 -6.47 -11.43 -4.30
CA GLN A 88 -6.94 -10.10 -3.88
C GLN A 88 -5.90 -9.26 -3.12
N ILE A 89 -4.86 -9.87 -2.55
CA ILE A 89 -3.93 -9.17 -1.67
C ILE A 89 -2.49 -9.41 -2.09
N LEU A 90 -1.74 -8.31 -2.27
CA LEU A 90 -0.29 -8.29 -2.50
C LEU A 90 0.40 -7.48 -1.41
N VAL A 91 1.54 -7.93 -0.94
CA VAL A 91 2.43 -7.17 -0.05
C VAL A 91 3.77 -6.97 -0.74
N CYS A 92 4.24 -5.73 -0.85
CA CYS A 92 5.54 -5.42 -1.45
C CYS A 92 6.21 -4.22 -0.77
N THR A 93 7.48 -3.99 -1.07
CA THR A 93 8.20 -2.82 -0.55
C THR A 93 7.92 -1.55 -1.38
N HIS A 94 8.17 -0.36 -0.78
CA HIS A 94 8.15 0.93 -1.48
C HIS A 94 8.98 0.88 -2.78
N ALA A 95 10.17 0.30 -2.72
CA ALA A 95 11.04 0.15 -3.89
C ALA A 95 10.40 -0.72 -4.98
N THR A 96 9.84 -1.88 -4.61
CA THR A 96 9.17 -2.77 -5.57
C THR A 96 7.97 -2.09 -6.24
N PHE A 97 7.14 -1.40 -5.46
CA PHE A 97 5.99 -0.67 -5.98
C PHE A 97 6.42 0.45 -6.94
N ARG A 98 7.41 1.25 -6.55
CA ARG A 98 7.97 2.32 -7.39
C ARG A 98 8.43 1.80 -8.75
N PHE A 99 9.23 0.72 -8.78
CA PHE A 99 9.70 0.13 -10.03
C PHE A 99 8.56 -0.49 -10.85
N ALA A 100 7.54 -1.04 -10.20
CA ALA A 100 6.37 -1.55 -10.89
C ALA A 100 5.61 -0.42 -11.60
N VAL A 101 5.29 0.67 -10.90
CA VAL A 101 4.62 1.83 -11.49
C VAL A 101 5.43 2.43 -12.64
N GLU A 102 6.75 2.57 -12.47
CA GLU A 102 7.64 3.07 -13.53
C GLU A 102 7.58 2.22 -14.81
N LYS A 103 7.47 0.90 -14.65
CA LYS A 103 7.51 -0.04 -15.77
C LYS A 103 6.17 -0.27 -16.44
N ILE A 104 5.08 -0.33 -15.67
CA ILE A 104 3.75 -0.73 -16.18
C ILE A 104 2.74 0.42 -16.22
N GLY A 105 3.09 1.59 -15.71
CA GLY A 105 2.23 2.77 -15.67
C GLY A 105 1.26 2.81 -14.48
N VAL A 106 0.80 4.01 -14.15
CA VAL A 106 -0.16 4.23 -13.04
C VAL A 106 -1.55 3.68 -13.35
N GLU A 107 -1.91 3.61 -14.64
CA GLU A 107 -3.20 3.13 -15.13
C GLU A 107 -3.48 1.67 -14.74
N ALA A 108 -2.43 0.87 -14.65
CA ALA A 108 -2.53 -0.52 -14.26
C ALA A 108 -3.08 -0.72 -12.84
N PHE A 109 -3.07 0.34 -12.02
CA PHE A 109 -3.53 0.31 -10.64
C PHE A 109 -4.95 0.86 -10.46
N ASP A 110 -5.65 1.24 -11.54
CA ASP A 110 -7.05 1.67 -11.48
C ASP A 110 -7.94 0.58 -10.86
N ASP A 111 -8.98 1.01 -10.13
CA ASP A 111 -9.94 0.19 -9.40
C ASP A 111 -9.30 -0.71 -8.31
N ARG A 112 -8.16 -0.29 -7.78
CA ARG A 112 -7.40 -0.98 -6.73
C ARG A 112 -7.17 -0.10 -5.51
N LEU A 113 -6.90 -0.75 -4.38
CA LEU A 113 -6.45 -0.08 -3.17
C LEU A 113 -4.92 -0.12 -3.11
N ILE A 114 -4.30 1.03 -2.96
CA ILE A 114 -2.89 1.17 -2.58
C ILE A 114 -2.84 1.58 -1.11
N ALA A 115 -2.35 0.70 -0.27
CA ALA A 115 -2.26 0.89 1.16
C ALA A 115 -0.79 1.08 1.56
N VAL A 116 -0.41 2.31 1.88
CA VAL A 116 1.00 2.67 2.15
C VAL A 116 1.24 2.74 3.66
N ASP A 117 2.10 1.87 4.15
CA ASP A 117 2.57 1.90 5.54
C ASP A 117 3.81 2.80 5.67
N GLU A 118 3.94 3.41 6.86
CA GLU A 118 5.00 4.38 7.20
C GLU A 118 5.14 5.48 6.13
N PHE A 119 4.01 6.07 5.78
CA PHE A 119 3.87 7.06 4.70
C PHE A 119 4.80 8.27 4.87
N HIS A 120 5.27 8.57 6.08
CA HIS A 120 6.25 9.64 6.33
C HIS A 120 7.62 9.40 5.64
N HIS A 121 7.91 8.18 5.18
CA HIS A 121 9.06 7.90 4.33
C HIS A 121 8.84 8.31 2.86
N VAL A 122 7.60 8.66 2.50
CA VAL A 122 7.24 9.15 1.17
C VAL A 122 7.25 10.68 1.20
N SER A 123 8.07 11.29 0.36
CA SER A 123 8.18 12.75 0.30
C SER A 123 7.29 13.33 -0.78
N ALA A 124 6.66 14.49 -0.51
CA ALA A 124 6.02 15.33 -1.51
C ALA A 124 7.03 16.13 -2.35
N SER A 125 8.33 16.09 -2.02
CA SER A 125 9.36 16.79 -2.79
C SER A 125 9.47 16.24 -4.21
N GLU A 126 9.85 17.08 -5.15
CA GLU A 126 10.04 16.72 -6.56
C GLU A 126 11.06 15.58 -6.76
N ASP A 127 11.98 15.41 -5.82
CA ASP A 127 12.99 14.35 -5.83
C ASP A 127 12.45 12.98 -5.40
N SER A 128 11.24 12.91 -4.82
CA SER A 128 10.62 11.66 -4.41
C SER A 128 9.82 11.03 -5.53
N ILE A 129 10.42 10.07 -6.22
CA ILE A 129 9.74 9.32 -7.30
C ILE A 129 8.46 8.65 -6.78
N LEU A 130 8.50 8.01 -5.62
CA LEU A 130 7.32 7.36 -5.05
C LEU A 130 6.23 8.36 -4.68
N GLY A 131 6.61 9.51 -4.09
CA GLY A 131 5.67 10.58 -3.78
C GLY A 131 4.96 11.10 -5.02
N LYS A 132 5.70 11.35 -6.10
CA LYS A 132 5.13 11.75 -7.39
C LYS A 132 4.17 10.70 -7.96
N GLN A 133 4.57 9.42 -7.97
CA GLN A 133 3.73 8.33 -8.45
C GLN A 133 2.42 8.19 -7.65
N LEU A 134 2.47 8.35 -6.33
CA LEU A 134 1.26 8.33 -5.50
C LEU A 134 0.37 9.54 -5.76
N ASN A 135 0.96 10.73 -5.97
CA ASN A 135 0.20 11.91 -6.39
C ASN A 135 -0.48 11.68 -7.75
N ASP A 136 0.20 11.07 -8.71
CA ASP A 136 -0.36 10.71 -10.01
C ASP A 136 -1.53 9.72 -9.86
N CYS A 137 -1.39 8.70 -9.00
CA CYS A 137 -2.49 7.78 -8.66
C CYS A 137 -3.70 8.51 -8.07
N ILE A 138 -3.47 9.43 -7.11
CA ILE A 138 -4.53 10.21 -6.46
C ILE A 138 -5.23 11.14 -7.46
N ALA A 139 -4.46 11.78 -8.35
CA ALA A 139 -4.98 12.71 -9.36
C ALA A 139 -5.90 12.03 -10.38
N ARG A 140 -5.70 10.74 -10.65
CA ARG A 140 -6.55 9.95 -11.57
C ARG A 140 -7.96 9.69 -11.01
N ASP A 141 -8.15 9.80 -9.70
CA ASP A 141 -9.44 9.58 -9.02
C ASP A 141 -10.07 8.20 -9.27
N ARG A 142 -9.25 7.20 -9.63
CA ARG A 142 -9.63 5.81 -9.90
C ARG A 142 -8.90 4.80 -9.01
N VAL A 143 -8.00 5.29 -8.18
CA VAL A 143 -7.22 4.48 -7.24
C VAL A 143 -7.62 4.88 -5.82
N HIS A 144 -7.96 3.91 -4.99
CA HIS A 144 -8.15 4.17 -3.57
C HIS A 144 -6.79 4.16 -2.87
N VAL A 145 -6.48 5.22 -2.15
CA VAL A 145 -5.22 5.30 -1.39
C VAL A 145 -5.52 5.38 0.10
N VAL A 146 -4.92 4.49 0.88
CA VAL A 146 -4.89 4.54 2.34
C VAL A 146 -3.45 4.67 2.77
N ALA A 147 -3.14 5.74 3.48
CA ALA A 147 -1.81 6.00 3.99
C ALA A 147 -1.81 5.93 5.52
N MET A 148 -0.82 5.25 6.08
CA MET A 148 -0.62 5.14 7.52
C MET A 148 0.73 5.71 7.92
N THR A 149 0.74 6.45 9.02
CA THR A 149 1.99 7.01 9.56
C THR A 149 1.92 7.21 11.07
N GLY A 150 3.07 7.07 11.72
CA GLY A 150 3.26 7.51 13.09
C GLY A 150 3.47 9.02 13.22
N SER A 151 3.91 9.67 12.14
CA SER A 151 4.14 11.12 12.07
C SER A 151 3.64 11.66 10.73
N TYR A 152 3.00 12.83 10.76
CA TYR A 152 2.58 13.53 9.54
C TYR A 152 3.77 14.25 8.86
N PHE A 153 4.75 14.66 9.64
CA PHE A 153 5.94 15.35 9.15
C PHE A 153 7.15 14.44 9.18
N ARG A 154 8.03 14.58 8.23
CA ARG A 154 9.29 13.83 8.12
C ARG A 154 10.36 14.22 9.14
N GLY A 155 10.07 15.03 10.10
CA GLY A 155 11.07 15.58 11.01
C GLY A 155 11.75 16.87 10.51
N ASP A 156 11.64 17.15 9.21
CA ASP A 156 12.10 18.40 8.55
C ASP A 156 10.96 19.41 8.32
N ALA A 157 9.78 19.14 8.89
CA ALA A 157 8.56 19.93 8.76
C ALA A 157 7.99 20.03 7.31
N VAL A 158 8.49 19.20 6.38
CA VAL A 158 7.97 19.15 5.00
C VAL A 158 6.69 18.32 4.98
N PRO A 159 5.56 18.84 4.44
CA PRO A 159 4.33 18.07 4.24
C PRO A 159 4.59 16.86 3.34
N ILE A 160 3.89 15.76 3.60
CA ILE A 160 4.03 14.52 2.80
C ILE A 160 3.20 14.60 1.52
N LEU A 161 2.09 15.33 1.55
CA LEU A 161 1.22 15.54 0.40
C LEU A 161 1.34 16.98 -0.11
N VAL A 162 1.14 17.15 -1.42
CA VAL A 162 0.94 18.49 -1.99
C VAL A 162 -0.43 19.05 -1.53
N PRO A 163 -0.59 20.39 -1.39
CA PRO A 163 -1.80 20.99 -0.82
C PRO A 163 -3.10 20.55 -1.51
N GLU A 164 -3.08 20.39 -2.84
CA GLU A 164 -4.24 19.95 -3.61
C GLU A 164 -4.69 18.54 -3.26
N ASN A 165 -3.76 17.66 -2.92
CA ASN A 165 -4.05 16.29 -2.50
C ASN A 165 -4.37 16.22 -1.01
N GLU A 166 -3.80 17.10 -0.18
CA GLU A 166 -4.12 17.18 1.24
C GLU A 166 -5.62 17.47 1.48
N ALA A 167 -6.21 18.29 0.62
CA ALA A 167 -7.63 18.59 0.69
C ALA A 167 -8.56 17.39 0.40
N LYS A 168 -8.03 16.29 -0.16
CA LYS A 168 -8.80 15.06 -0.43
C LYS A 168 -8.79 14.05 0.74
N PHE A 169 -7.95 14.26 1.74
CA PHE A 169 -7.81 13.41 2.93
C PHE A 169 -8.33 14.09 4.20
#